data_709ac43a86146635d7d8d2627e09a49b
#
_entry.id   709ac43a86146635d7d8d2627e09a49b
#
_cell.length_a   1.000
_cell.length_b   1.000
_cell.length_c   1.000
_cell.angle_alpha   90.00
_cell.angle_beta   90.00
_cell.angle_gamma   90.00
#
_symmetry.space_group_name_H-M   'P 1'
#
loop_
_entity.id
_entity.type
_entity.pdbx_description
1 polymer ?
#
loop_
_entity_poly.entity_id
_entity_poly.type
_entity_poly.pdbx_seq_one_letter_code
_entity_poly.pdbx_strand_id
1 'polypeptide(L)'
;MALSEVEVFRLSVSDVQGYGRQKGHTEYFRGQAMQVNLIRKVRLDIAVNDQFVEPTISAILKAARTGADGKGQVGDGKIFVLPLESVVRISDGTTGSDAI
;
A
#
# COMPACT_ATOMS: atom_id res chain seq x y z
N MET A 1 4.29 -4.57 14.46
CA MET A 1 3.74 -4.21 13.13
C MET A 1 2.49 -5.02 12.87
N ALA A 2 1.44 -4.39 12.37
CA ALA A 2 0.15 -5.06 12.20
C ALA A 2 0.20 -6.31 11.31
N LEU A 3 1.01 -6.28 10.26
CA LEU A 3 1.14 -7.42 9.35
C LEU A 3 1.86 -8.61 9.98
N SER A 4 2.76 -8.38 10.94
CA SER A 4 3.43 -9.48 11.62
C SER A 4 2.49 -10.26 12.53
N GLU A 5 1.40 -9.64 12.99
CA GLU A 5 0.39 -10.31 13.81
C GLU A 5 -0.39 -11.36 13.01
N VAL A 6 -0.42 -11.24 11.68
CA VAL A 6 -1.05 -12.21 10.78
C VAL A 6 -0.02 -13.01 9.98
N GLU A 7 1.21 -13.08 10.48
CA GLU A 7 2.30 -13.85 9.90
C GLU A 7 2.75 -13.39 8.52
N VAL A 8 2.59 -12.09 8.22
CA VAL A 8 3.09 -11.50 6.98
C VAL A 8 4.38 -10.74 7.30
N PHE A 9 5.51 -11.35 7.00
CA PHE A 9 6.82 -10.81 7.34
C PHE A 9 7.62 -10.33 6.13
N ARG A 10 7.26 -10.80 4.93
CA ARG A 10 8.01 -10.50 3.71
C ARG A 10 7.22 -9.50 2.87
N LEU A 11 7.68 -8.27 2.90
CA LEU A 11 7.08 -7.19 2.15
C LEU A 11 8.17 -6.20 1.75
N SER A 12 7.88 -5.44 0.71
CA SER A 12 8.75 -4.34 0.28
C SER A 12 8.05 -3.03 0.51
N VAL A 13 8.81 -2.05 0.97
CA VAL A 13 8.30 -0.71 1.27
C VAL A 13 9.00 0.28 0.36
N SER A 14 8.25 1.12 -0.31
CA SER A 14 8.81 2.20 -1.13
C SER A 14 8.13 3.52 -0.82
N ASP A 15 8.91 4.58 -0.87
CA ASP A 15 8.37 5.93 -0.84
C ASP A 15 7.97 6.33 -2.24
N VAL A 16 6.74 6.80 -2.41
CA VAL A 16 6.24 7.26 -3.69
C VAL A 16 5.59 8.62 -3.51
N GLN A 17 5.50 9.38 -4.61
CA GLN A 17 4.76 10.62 -4.63
C GLN A 17 3.49 10.41 -5.42
N GLY A 18 2.36 10.65 -4.76
CA GLY A 18 1.06 10.57 -5.37
C GLY A 18 0.53 11.93 -5.72
N TYR A 19 -0.28 11.98 -6.76
CA TYR A 19 -1.02 13.18 -7.10
C TYR A 19 -2.28 13.21 -6.24
N GLY A 20 -2.47 14.31 -5.52
CA GLY A 20 -3.64 14.43 -4.66
C GLY A 20 -4.07 15.87 -4.49
N ARG A 21 -5.26 16.05 -3.96
CA ARG A 21 -5.77 17.37 -3.60
C ARG A 21 -5.38 17.68 -2.17
N GLN A 22 -4.61 18.75 -2.00
CA GLN A 22 -4.34 19.29 -0.67
C GLN A 22 -5.10 20.59 -0.51
N LYS A 23 -5.99 20.62 0.47
CA LYS A 23 -6.87 21.76 0.70
C LYS A 23 -6.06 22.99 1.09
N GLY A 24 -6.28 24.09 0.36
CA GLY A 24 -5.68 25.38 0.67
C GLY A 24 -4.27 25.61 0.14
N HIS A 25 -3.73 24.66 -0.60
CA HIS A 25 -2.40 24.84 -1.18
C HIS A 25 -2.51 25.15 -2.67
N THR A 26 -2.06 26.34 -3.05
CA THR A 26 -2.07 26.79 -4.44
C THR A 26 -0.67 27.27 -4.80
N GLU A 27 -0.09 26.72 -5.84
CA GLU A 27 1.18 27.19 -6.39
C GLU A 27 0.95 27.84 -7.75
N TYR A 28 1.84 28.78 -8.09
CA TYR A 28 1.77 29.47 -9.37
C TYR A 28 2.95 29.04 -10.25
N PHE A 29 2.64 28.67 -11.46
CA PHE A 29 3.64 28.35 -12.45
C PHE A 29 3.36 29.16 -13.71
N ARG A 30 4.35 29.98 -14.16
CA ARG A 30 4.22 30.86 -15.30
C ARG A 30 2.99 31.78 -15.22
N GLY A 31 2.68 32.26 -14.02
CA GLY A 31 1.55 33.17 -13.79
C GLY A 31 0.19 32.49 -13.76
N GLN A 32 0.14 31.18 -13.86
CA GLN A 32 -1.10 30.42 -13.74
C GLN A 32 -1.13 29.69 -12.40
N ALA A 33 -2.28 29.76 -11.72
CA ALA A 33 -2.50 29.00 -10.51
C ALA A 33 -2.54 27.52 -10.84
N MET A 34 -1.60 26.77 -10.28
CA MET A 34 -1.57 25.32 -10.40
C MET A 34 -1.68 24.71 -9.02
N GLN A 35 -2.66 23.85 -8.84
CA GLN A 35 -2.70 23.01 -7.67
C GLN A 35 -1.78 21.80 -7.91
N VAL A 36 -0.51 21.96 -7.58
CA VAL A 36 0.44 20.87 -7.64
C VAL A 36 0.47 20.25 -6.26
N ASN A 37 -0.16 19.09 -6.14
CA ASN A 37 -0.24 18.37 -4.89
C ASN A 37 0.47 17.04 -5.04
N LEU A 38 1.80 17.08 -4.88
CA LEU A 38 2.59 15.88 -4.76
C LEU A 38 2.62 15.51 -3.29
N ILE A 39 1.92 14.45 -2.96
CA ILE A 39 1.80 13.96 -1.59
C ILE A 39 2.69 12.74 -1.45
N ARG A 40 3.52 12.74 -0.42
CA ARG A 40 4.31 11.57 -0.07
C ARG A 40 3.40 10.46 0.39
N LYS A 41 3.59 9.29 -0.22
CA LYS A 41 2.85 8.09 0.15
C LYS A 41 3.82 6.94 0.29
N VAL A 42 3.39 5.92 1.01
CA VAL A 42 4.14 4.68 1.17
C VAL A 42 3.44 3.62 0.34
N ARG A 43 4.22 2.92 -0.49
CA ARG A 43 3.74 1.78 -1.24
C ARG A 43 4.26 0.51 -0.60
N LEU A 44 3.35 -0.43 -0.36
CA LEU A 44 3.70 -1.75 0.13
C LEU A 44 3.45 -2.76 -0.99
N ASP A 45 4.45 -3.59 -1.27
CA ASP A 45 4.32 -4.73 -2.15
C ASP A 45 4.40 -5.99 -1.31
N ILE A 46 3.32 -6.75 -1.27
CA ILE A 46 3.17 -7.89 -0.39
C ILE A 46 2.73 -9.08 -1.22
N ALA A 47 3.55 -10.12 -1.28
CA ALA A 47 3.19 -11.37 -1.92
C ALA A 47 2.80 -12.38 -0.85
N VAL A 48 1.60 -12.93 -0.96
CA VAL A 48 1.07 -13.88 0.02
C VAL A 48 0.37 -15.03 -0.69
N ASN A 49 0.28 -16.16 -0.04
CA ASN A 49 -0.57 -17.26 -0.48
C ASN A 49 -2.04 -16.91 -0.27
N ASP A 50 -2.93 -17.56 -1.01
CA ASP A 50 -4.35 -17.23 -1.03
C ASP A 50 -4.97 -17.18 0.37
N GLN A 51 -4.60 -18.10 1.24
CA GLN A 51 -5.15 -18.15 2.60
C GLN A 51 -4.81 -16.92 3.45
N PHE A 52 -3.78 -16.17 3.07
CA PHE A 52 -3.35 -14.98 3.82
C PHE A 52 -3.88 -13.67 3.23
N VAL A 53 -4.59 -13.70 2.11
CA VAL A 53 -5.07 -12.47 1.45
C VAL A 53 -6.04 -11.72 2.34
N GLU A 54 -7.10 -12.38 2.82
CA GLU A 54 -8.09 -11.72 3.68
C GLU A 54 -7.53 -11.26 5.03
N PRO A 55 -6.74 -12.08 5.74
CA PRO A 55 -6.10 -11.59 6.96
C PRO A 55 -5.18 -10.39 6.73
N THR A 56 -4.46 -10.37 5.62
CA THR A 56 -3.58 -9.25 5.27
C THR A 56 -4.38 -7.97 5.04
N ILE A 57 -5.45 -8.06 4.25
CA ILE A 57 -6.33 -6.92 3.99
C ILE A 57 -6.93 -6.40 5.31
N SER A 58 -7.44 -7.29 6.14
CA SER A 58 -8.04 -6.90 7.43
C SER A 58 -7.03 -6.20 8.33
N ALA A 59 -5.79 -6.69 8.39
CA ALA A 59 -4.75 -6.07 9.20
C ALA A 59 -4.41 -4.66 8.71
N ILE A 60 -4.31 -4.48 7.39
CA ILE A 60 -4.03 -3.17 6.80
C ILE A 60 -5.17 -2.20 7.07
N LEU A 61 -6.41 -2.63 6.85
CA LEU A 61 -7.58 -1.78 7.09
C LEU A 61 -7.63 -1.30 8.53
N LYS A 62 -7.37 -2.18 9.47
CA LYS A 62 -7.40 -1.85 10.88
C LYS A 62 -6.31 -0.86 11.26
N ALA A 63 -5.11 -1.01 10.70
CA ALA A 63 -3.96 -0.18 11.04
C ALA A 63 -3.93 1.15 10.30
N ALA A 64 -4.44 1.20 9.07
CA ALA A 64 -4.29 2.35 8.19
C ALA A 64 -5.48 3.32 8.21
N ARG A 65 -6.63 2.90 8.71
CA ARG A 65 -7.78 3.79 8.81
C ARG A 65 -7.52 4.90 9.81
N THR A 66 -7.83 6.12 9.39
CA THR A 66 -7.70 7.30 10.23
C THR A 66 -9.07 7.88 10.59
N GLY A 67 -9.08 8.93 11.40
CA GLY A 67 -10.30 9.57 11.84
C GLY A 67 -10.64 9.27 13.31
N ALA A 68 -11.39 10.16 13.94
CA ALA A 68 -11.70 10.08 15.36
C ALA A 68 -12.54 8.85 15.73
N ASP A 69 -13.32 8.34 14.77
CA ASP A 69 -14.18 7.18 14.95
C ASP A 69 -13.59 5.87 14.41
N GLY A 70 -12.37 5.94 13.85
CA GLY A 70 -11.69 4.79 13.27
C GLY A 70 -12.33 4.25 11.99
N LYS A 71 -13.27 4.97 11.39
CA LYS A 71 -13.96 4.54 10.18
C LYS A 71 -13.21 4.88 8.89
N GLY A 72 -12.13 5.64 9.01
CA GLY A 72 -11.32 6.01 7.88
C GLY A 72 -11.71 7.34 7.27
N GLN A 73 -10.82 7.86 6.45
CA GLN A 73 -10.99 9.13 5.75
C GLN A 73 -10.46 9.01 4.34
N VAL A 74 -10.94 9.90 3.45
CA VAL A 74 -10.39 10.04 2.11
C VAL A 74 -8.90 10.38 2.21
N GLY A 75 -8.07 9.64 1.49
CA GLY A 75 -6.62 9.81 1.55
C GLY A 75 -5.90 8.75 2.37
N ASP A 76 -6.62 7.88 3.07
CA ASP A 76 -6.01 6.77 3.83
C ASP A 76 -5.31 5.76 2.91
N GLY A 77 -5.71 5.68 1.65
CA GLY A 77 -5.06 4.84 0.66
C GLY A 77 -5.96 3.82 0.02
N LYS A 78 -5.35 2.96 -0.77
CA LYS A 78 -6.06 1.89 -1.49
C LYS A 78 -5.25 0.62 -1.46
N ILE A 79 -5.94 -0.50 -1.56
CA ILE A 79 -5.33 -1.82 -1.69
C ILE A 79 -5.75 -2.39 -3.05
N PHE A 80 -4.77 -2.78 -3.85
CA PHE A 80 -5.01 -3.50 -5.09
C PHE A 80 -4.58 -4.94 -4.89
N VAL A 81 -5.44 -5.88 -5.24
CA VAL A 81 -5.14 -7.30 -5.15
C VAL A 81 -5.02 -7.85 -6.56
N LEU A 82 -3.86 -8.39 -6.87
CA LEU A 82 -3.55 -8.91 -8.20
C LEU A 82 -3.13 -10.37 -8.10
N PRO A 83 -3.59 -11.23 -9.02
CA PRO A 83 -3.07 -12.58 -9.08
C PRO A 83 -1.64 -12.57 -9.61
N LEU A 84 -0.79 -13.44 -9.03
CA LEU A 84 0.54 -13.69 -9.54
C LEU A 84 0.51 -14.96 -10.38
N GLU A 85 0.97 -14.88 -11.62
CA GLU A 85 1.04 -16.06 -12.50
C GLU A 85 2.04 -17.07 -11.99
N SER A 86 3.18 -16.60 -11.52
CA SER A 86 4.21 -17.46 -10.98
C SER A 86 5.08 -16.72 -10.00
N VAL A 87 5.68 -17.45 -9.10
CA VAL A 87 6.69 -16.97 -8.16
C VAL A 87 7.84 -17.95 -8.19
N VAL A 88 9.05 -17.44 -8.33
CA VAL A 88 10.26 -18.26 -8.34
C VAL A 88 11.22 -17.68 -7.30
N ARG A 89 11.63 -18.51 -6.35
CA ARG A 89 12.63 -18.12 -5.37
C ARG A 89 14.02 -18.22 -6.01
N ILE A 90 14.76 -17.14 -6.00
CA ILE A 90 16.06 -17.10 -6.67
C ILE A 90 17.06 -18.03 -6.01
N SER A 91 17.04 -18.13 -4.69
CA SER A 91 18.07 -18.88 -3.95
C SER A 91 18.10 -20.37 -4.28
N ASP A 92 16.95 -20.99 -4.50
CA ASP A 92 16.83 -22.44 -4.68
C ASP A 92 15.98 -22.86 -5.87
N GLY A 93 15.42 -21.90 -6.62
CA GLY A 93 14.55 -22.19 -7.77
C GLY A 93 13.17 -22.73 -7.41
N THR A 94 12.79 -22.74 -6.14
CA THR A 94 11.45 -23.16 -5.71
C THR A 94 10.38 -22.31 -6.38
N THR A 95 9.30 -22.93 -6.81
CA THR A 95 8.19 -22.26 -7.51
C THR A 95 6.88 -22.44 -6.77
N GLY A 96 5.90 -21.61 -7.11
CA GLY A 96 4.55 -21.70 -6.59
C GLY A 96 4.43 -21.18 -5.15
N SER A 97 3.45 -21.72 -4.42
CA SER A 97 3.11 -21.24 -3.07
C SER A 97 4.27 -21.41 -2.07
N ASP A 98 5.14 -22.38 -2.30
CA ASP A 98 6.31 -22.60 -1.43
C ASP A 98 7.41 -21.56 -1.65
N ALA A 99 7.34 -20.79 -2.73
CA ALA A 99 8.32 -19.74 -3.05
C ALA A 99 8.05 -18.41 -2.35
N ILE A 100 6.92 -18.26 -1.76
CA ILE A 100 6.51 -17.03 -1.07
C ILE A 100 7.07 -16.96 0.35
#